data_06d14cca760dee252fa81e073e8b97b4
#
_entry.id   06d14cca760dee252fa81e073e8b97b4
#
_cell.length_a   1.000
_cell.length_b   1.000
_cell.length_c   1.000
_cell.angle_alpha   90.00
_cell.angle_beta   90.00
_cell.angle_gamma   90.00
#
_symmetry.space_group_name_H-M   'P 1'
#
loop_
_entity.id
_entity.type
_entity.pdbx_description
1 polymer ?
#
loop_
_entity_poly.entity_id
_entity_poly.type
_entity_poly.pdbx_seq_one_letter_code
_entity_poly.pdbx_strand_id
1 'polypeptide(L)'
;MPRWITEQIATGGAAISPDNWNELAEKMGITAVVNLRAEYQDVFAAPLPIAYLWLPVEDHKDPTPEQMLMGVQFIHTAVQAGQRVLIHCKMGIGRSPTLAAAYLIWTGIPIDEAIRRVEGTQLLYGPVVSRFTLDRFAALLEKNKGTT
;
A
#
# COMPACT_ATOMS: atom_id res chain seq x y z
N MET A 1 3.65 8.94 -11.88
CA MET A 1 4.74 8.06 -11.44
C MET A 1 4.54 7.64 -9.99
N PRO A 2 4.71 6.38 -9.66
CA PRO A 2 4.72 5.95 -8.26
C PRO A 2 5.87 6.59 -7.48
N ARG A 3 5.69 6.70 -6.19
CA ARG A 3 6.66 7.31 -5.28
C ARG A 3 7.18 6.24 -4.30
N TRP A 4 8.48 6.15 -4.16
CA TRP A 4 9.09 5.23 -3.22
C TRP A 4 8.91 5.73 -1.78
N ILE A 5 8.37 4.87 -0.93
CA ILE A 5 8.26 5.10 0.51
C ILE A 5 9.47 4.48 1.22
N THR A 6 9.87 3.30 0.80
CA THR A 6 11.11 2.62 1.21
C THR A 6 11.82 2.15 -0.04
N GLU A 7 12.95 1.47 0.11
CA GLU A 7 13.65 0.88 -1.04
C GLU A 7 12.84 -0.20 -1.74
N GLN A 8 11.83 -0.76 -1.08
CA GLN A 8 11.05 -1.88 -1.59
C GLN A 8 9.56 -1.60 -1.72
N ILE A 9 9.09 -0.43 -1.28
CA ILE A 9 7.66 -0.13 -1.27
C ILE A 9 7.41 1.21 -1.94
N ALA A 10 6.55 1.22 -2.95
CA ALA A 10 6.11 2.43 -3.63
C ALA A 10 4.59 2.56 -3.55
N THR A 11 4.09 3.78 -3.55
CA THR A 11 2.66 4.07 -3.68
C THR A 11 2.42 4.85 -4.95
N GLY A 12 1.24 4.64 -5.55
CA GLY A 12 0.89 5.34 -6.77
C GLY A 12 -0.61 5.42 -6.99
N GLY A 13 -0.98 6.20 -8.00
CA GLY A 13 -2.34 6.27 -8.53
C GLY A 13 -2.37 5.62 -9.90
N ALA A 14 -3.49 5.63 -10.54
CA ALA A 14 -3.73 5.08 -11.87
C ALA A 14 -3.82 3.55 -11.88
N ALA A 15 -4.67 3.09 -12.78
CA ALA A 15 -4.84 1.66 -13.02
C ALA A 15 -3.64 1.11 -13.76
N ILE A 16 -3.34 -0.16 -13.54
CA ILE A 16 -2.30 -0.85 -14.30
C ILE A 16 -2.94 -1.48 -15.53
N SER A 17 -2.36 -1.15 -16.68
CA SER A 17 -2.71 -1.73 -17.98
C SER A 17 -1.46 -2.40 -18.56
N PRO A 18 -1.61 -3.23 -19.61
CA PRO A 18 -0.43 -3.82 -20.25
C PRO A 18 0.61 -2.81 -20.68
N ASP A 19 0.18 -1.60 -21.07
CA ASP A 19 1.10 -0.57 -21.57
C ASP A 19 1.98 0.02 -20.46
N ASN A 20 1.40 0.35 -19.29
CA ASN A 20 2.20 0.95 -18.23
C ASN A 20 2.86 -0.08 -17.30
N TRP A 21 2.35 -1.30 -17.28
CA TRP A 21 2.96 -2.34 -16.45
C TRP A 21 4.41 -2.63 -16.84
N ASN A 22 4.70 -2.61 -18.13
CA ASN A 22 6.06 -2.89 -18.61
C ASN A 22 7.07 -1.91 -17.99
N GLU A 23 6.72 -0.63 -17.95
CA GLU A 23 7.58 0.39 -17.35
C GLU A 23 7.76 0.17 -15.85
N LEU A 24 6.70 -0.14 -15.15
CA LEU A 24 6.76 -0.42 -13.71
C LEU A 24 7.65 -1.63 -13.42
N ALA A 25 7.52 -2.68 -14.20
CA ALA A 25 8.29 -3.90 -14.01
C ALA A 25 9.76 -3.72 -14.38
N GLU A 26 10.04 -3.11 -15.52
CA GLU A 26 11.42 -2.99 -16.02
C GLU A 26 12.19 -1.85 -15.38
N LYS A 27 11.60 -0.67 -15.29
CA LYS A 27 12.32 0.51 -14.78
C LYS A 27 12.36 0.59 -13.27
N MET A 28 11.26 0.23 -12.62
CA MET A 28 11.17 0.30 -11.15
C MET A 28 11.43 -1.04 -10.47
N GLY A 29 11.44 -2.13 -11.23
CA GLY A 29 11.65 -3.46 -10.67
C GLY A 29 10.49 -3.96 -9.82
N ILE A 30 9.29 -3.46 -10.04
CA ILE A 30 8.09 -3.87 -9.30
C ILE A 30 7.74 -5.30 -9.70
N THR A 31 7.60 -6.19 -8.73
CA THR A 31 7.25 -7.60 -8.95
C THR A 31 6.05 -8.05 -8.15
N ALA A 32 5.57 -7.24 -7.22
CA ALA A 32 4.38 -7.53 -6.43
C ALA A 32 3.49 -6.29 -6.42
N VAL A 33 2.18 -6.48 -6.50
CA VAL A 33 1.23 -5.36 -6.62
C VAL A 33 0.07 -5.57 -5.65
N VAL A 34 -0.29 -4.51 -4.94
CA VAL A 34 -1.53 -4.43 -4.15
C VAL A 34 -2.41 -3.37 -4.80
N ASN A 35 -3.60 -3.78 -5.22
CA ASN A 35 -4.60 -2.88 -5.79
C ASN A 35 -5.72 -2.65 -4.79
N LEU A 36 -5.92 -1.40 -4.38
CA LEU A 36 -6.97 -1.03 -3.44
C LEU A 36 -8.21 -0.42 -4.11
N ARG A 37 -8.30 -0.50 -5.42
CA ARG A 37 -9.43 0.09 -6.16
C ARG A 37 -10.57 -0.91 -6.31
N ALA A 38 -11.72 -0.64 -5.71
CA ALA A 38 -12.92 -1.43 -5.96
C ALA A 38 -13.43 -1.26 -7.39
N GLU A 39 -13.18 -0.10 -7.98
CA GLU A 39 -13.74 0.28 -9.28
C GLU A 39 -12.96 -0.23 -10.48
N TYR A 40 -11.78 -0.81 -10.29
CA TYR A 40 -10.97 -1.27 -11.42
C TYR A 40 -10.00 -2.37 -10.99
N GLN A 41 -9.91 -3.42 -11.80
CA GLN A 41 -8.92 -4.47 -11.62
C GLN A 41 -7.78 -4.28 -12.60
N ASP A 42 -6.55 -4.58 -12.17
CA ASP A 42 -5.36 -4.41 -13.00
C ASP A 42 -5.29 -5.47 -14.10
N VAL A 43 -4.69 -5.08 -15.21
CA VAL A 43 -4.43 -5.98 -16.33
C VAL A 43 -2.93 -5.95 -16.63
N PHE A 44 -2.30 -7.12 -16.60
CA PHE A 44 -0.86 -7.25 -16.77
C PHE A 44 -0.54 -7.90 -18.12
N ALA A 45 0.65 -7.56 -18.62
CA ALA A 45 1.29 -8.27 -19.73
C ALA A 45 2.54 -8.98 -19.19
N ALA A 46 3.14 -9.84 -19.99
CA ALA A 46 4.38 -10.48 -19.59
C ALA A 46 5.52 -9.44 -19.49
N PRO A 47 6.42 -9.52 -18.49
CA PRO A 47 6.41 -10.52 -17.43
C PRO A 47 5.32 -10.25 -16.40
N LEU A 48 4.58 -11.28 -16.00
CA LEU A 48 3.55 -11.11 -14.98
C LEU A 48 4.18 -10.80 -13.63
N PRO A 49 3.45 -10.11 -12.73
CA PRO A 49 3.95 -9.96 -11.37
C PRO A 49 4.06 -11.33 -10.69
N ILE A 50 4.98 -11.44 -9.74
CA ILE A 50 5.11 -12.67 -8.94
C ILE A 50 3.87 -12.88 -8.09
N ALA A 51 3.28 -11.78 -7.59
CA ALA A 51 2.10 -11.84 -6.75
C ALA A 51 1.26 -10.58 -6.93
N TYR A 52 -0.05 -10.74 -6.87
CA TYR A 52 -1.01 -9.66 -7.00
C TYR A 52 -2.12 -9.85 -5.97
N LEU A 53 -2.35 -8.83 -5.16
CA LEU A 53 -3.42 -8.82 -4.18
C LEU A 53 -4.40 -7.70 -4.51
N TRP A 54 -5.66 -8.06 -4.69
CA TRP A 54 -6.72 -7.08 -4.88
C TRP A 54 -7.55 -6.99 -3.61
N LEU A 55 -7.48 -5.82 -2.95
CA LEU A 55 -8.27 -5.49 -1.77
C LEU A 55 -9.25 -4.39 -2.17
N PRO A 56 -10.45 -4.74 -2.62
CA PRO A 56 -11.37 -3.72 -3.15
C PRO A 56 -11.87 -2.79 -2.05
N VAL A 57 -11.50 -1.53 -2.16
CA VAL A 57 -11.93 -0.45 -1.26
C VAL A 57 -12.59 0.62 -2.12
N GLU A 58 -13.82 0.98 -1.80
CA GLU A 58 -14.54 2.01 -2.55
C GLU A 58 -13.84 3.36 -2.43
N ASP A 59 -13.94 4.16 -3.48
CA ASP A 59 -13.36 5.51 -3.49
C ASP A 59 -13.92 6.33 -2.33
N HIS A 60 -13.09 7.16 -1.72
CA HIS A 60 -13.40 7.98 -0.55
C HIS A 60 -13.68 7.17 0.73
N LYS A 61 -13.41 5.87 0.71
CA LYS A 61 -13.47 5.03 1.92
C LYS A 61 -12.09 4.53 2.29
N ASP A 62 -11.96 4.06 3.51
CA ASP A 62 -10.70 3.52 4.01
C ASP A 62 -10.73 2.00 3.98
N PRO A 63 -9.57 1.34 3.89
CA PRO A 63 -9.52 -0.10 4.08
C PRO A 63 -10.04 -0.47 5.48
N THR A 64 -10.71 -1.60 5.58
CA THR A 64 -11.08 -2.13 6.90
C THR A 64 -9.85 -2.63 7.64
N PRO A 65 -9.90 -2.76 8.98
CA PRO A 65 -8.77 -3.33 9.72
C PRO A 65 -8.36 -4.71 9.19
N GLU A 66 -9.32 -5.53 8.79
CA GLU A 66 -9.07 -6.86 8.23
C GLU A 66 -8.34 -6.77 6.89
N GLN A 67 -8.77 -5.86 6.02
CA GLN A 67 -8.09 -5.63 4.75
C GLN A 67 -6.67 -5.12 4.96
N MET A 68 -6.47 -4.23 5.92
CA MET A 68 -5.14 -3.73 6.24
C MET A 68 -4.24 -4.85 6.75
N LEU A 69 -4.76 -5.73 7.60
CA LEU A 69 -3.96 -6.85 8.09
C LEU A 69 -3.55 -7.78 6.96
N MET A 70 -4.47 -8.11 6.05
CA MET A 70 -4.15 -8.93 4.89
C MET A 70 -3.13 -8.26 3.97
N GLY A 71 -3.31 -6.96 3.73
CA GLY A 71 -2.38 -6.20 2.91
C GLY A 71 -0.99 -6.12 3.51
N VAL A 72 -0.92 -5.87 4.82
CA VAL A 72 0.35 -5.78 5.55
C VAL A 72 1.09 -7.12 5.51
N GLN A 73 0.38 -8.24 5.70
CA GLN A 73 0.99 -9.56 5.65
C GLN A 73 1.50 -9.89 4.24
N PHE A 74 0.75 -9.53 3.22
CA PHE A 74 1.18 -9.69 1.83
C PHE A 74 2.46 -8.89 1.56
N ILE A 75 2.46 -7.61 1.95
CA ILE A 75 3.63 -6.73 1.76
C ILE A 75 4.84 -7.30 2.49
N HIS A 76 4.66 -7.74 3.73
CA HIS A 76 5.75 -8.31 4.52
C HIS A 76 6.36 -9.53 3.83
N THR A 77 5.52 -10.44 3.36
CA THR A 77 5.99 -11.64 2.66
C THR A 77 6.81 -11.27 1.43
N ALA A 78 6.33 -10.31 0.64
CA ALA A 78 7.03 -9.87 -0.56
C ALA A 78 8.37 -9.20 -0.21
N VAL A 79 8.38 -8.33 0.81
CA VAL A 79 9.61 -7.65 1.24
C VAL A 79 10.64 -8.67 1.75
N GLN A 80 10.22 -9.65 2.53
CA GLN A 80 11.11 -10.70 3.03
C GLN A 80 11.69 -11.54 1.90
N ALA A 81 10.96 -11.68 0.81
CA ALA A 81 11.43 -12.39 -0.37
C ALA A 81 12.30 -11.53 -1.30
N GLY A 82 12.64 -10.31 -0.89
CA GLY A 82 13.48 -9.40 -1.69
C GLY A 82 12.74 -8.72 -2.83
N GLN A 83 11.41 -8.77 -2.83
CA GLN A 83 10.62 -8.19 -3.92
C GLN A 83 10.33 -6.71 -3.68
N ARG A 84 9.98 -6.00 -4.74
CA ARG A 84 9.53 -4.61 -4.69
C ARG A 84 8.04 -4.55 -4.94
N VAL A 85 7.33 -3.84 -4.06
CA VAL A 85 5.87 -3.82 -4.02
C VAL A 85 5.35 -2.45 -4.44
N LEU A 86 4.36 -2.44 -5.33
CA LEU A 86 3.59 -1.24 -5.63
C LEU A 86 2.23 -1.37 -4.97
N ILE A 87 1.88 -0.38 -4.14
CA ILE A 87 0.55 -0.25 -3.55
C ILE A 87 -0.14 0.89 -4.29
N HIS A 88 -1.25 0.63 -4.95
CA HIS A 88 -1.88 1.69 -5.71
C HIS A 88 -3.39 1.76 -5.52
N CYS A 89 -3.92 2.94 -5.78
CA CYS A 89 -5.34 3.24 -5.81
C CYS A 89 -5.60 4.20 -6.96
N LYS A 90 -6.66 5.00 -6.90
CA LYS A 90 -7.02 5.85 -8.03
C LYS A 90 -6.05 7.02 -8.23
N MET A 91 -5.72 7.75 -7.17
CA MET A 91 -4.89 8.96 -7.25
C MET A 91 -3.64 8.91 -6.37
N GLY A 92 -3.38 7.78 -5.72
CA GLY A 92 -2.27 7.69 -4.77
C GLY A 92 -2.50 8.51 -3.51
N ILE A 93 -3.74 8.87 -3.22
CA ILE A 93 -4.13 9.66 -2.06
C ILE A 93 -5.18 8.87 -1.29
N GLY A 94 -4.98 8.70 0.00
CA GLY A 94 -5.93 8.03 0.88
C GLY A 94 -5.71 6.54 0.98
N ARG A 95 -6.29 5.76 0.08
CA ARG A 95 -6.30 4.29 0.19
C ARG A 95 -4.89 3.68 0.22
N SER A 96 -4.06 3.94 -0.79
CA SER A 96 -2.73 3.34 -0.84
C SER A 96 -1.76 3.92 0.19
N PRO A 97 -1.71 5.23 0.43
CA PRO A 97 -0.86 5.75 1.50
C PRO A 97 -1.25 5.24 2.89
N THR A 98 -2.54 5.06 3.14
CA THR A 98 -3.01 4.53 4.44
C THR A 98 -2.51 3.10 4.65
N LEU A 99 -2.59 2.25 3.64
CA LEU A 99 -2.05 0.89 3.76
C LEU A 99 -0.54 0.89 3.93
N ALA A 100 0.18 1.75 3.21
CA ALA A 100 1.63 1.86 3.36
C ALA A 100 2.00 2.26 4.79
N ALA A 101 1.30 3.25 5.36
CA ALA A 101 1.53 3.66 6.75
C ALA A 101 1.21 2.52 7.71
N ALA A 102 0.12 1.78 7.48
CA ALA A 102 -0.22 0.61 8.30
C ALA A 102 0.90 -0.41 8.31
N TYR A 103 1.52 -0.67 7.16
CA TYR A 103 2.66 -1.58 7.10
C TYR A 103 3.83 -1.09 7.96
N LEU A 104 4.16 0.20 7.89
CA LEU A 104 5.24 0.76 8.70
C LEU A 104 4.94 0.64 10.20
N ILE A 105 3.69 0.91 10.60
CA ILE A 105 3.26 0.74 11.99
C ILE A 105 3.42 -0.72 12.41
N TRP A 106 3.00 -1.65 11.56
CA TRP A 106 3.09 -3.07 11.83
C TRP A 106 4.56 -3.52 12.04
N THR A 107 5.52 -2.88 11.36
CA THR A 107 6.95 -3.17 11.55
C THR A 107 7.53 -2.54 12.81
N GLY A 108 6.77 -1.75 13.55
CA GLY A 108 7.21 -1.14 14.80
C GLY A 108 7.49 0.36 14.75
N ILE A 109 7.23 1.00 13.60
CA ILE A 109 7.43 2.46 13.48
C ILE A 109 6.26 3.17 14.16
N PRO A 110 6.53 4.17 15.03
CA PRO A 110 5.45 4.95 15.66
C PRO A 110 4.54 5.61 14.63
N ILE A 111 3.26 5.72 14.97
CA ILE A 111 2.24 6.19 14.04
C ILE A 111 2.55 7.55 13.43
N ASP A 112 3.04 8.50 14.24
CA ASP A 112 3.34 9.84 13.74
C ASP A 112 4.48 9.81 12.71
N GLU A 113 5.50 8.99 12.94
CA GLU A 113 6.61 8.84 12.02
C GLU A 113 6.18 8.10 10.76
N ALA A 114 5.35 7.07 10.88
CA ALA A 114 4.83 6.34 9.73
C ALA A 114 4.04 7.27 8.81
N ILE A 115 3.17 8.09 9.38
CA ILE A 115 2.39 9.07 8.62
C ILE A 115 3.32 10.05 7.91
N ARG A 116 4.31 10.59 8.62
CA ARG A 116 5.26 11.55 8.06
C ARG A 116 6.03 10.96 6.88
N ARG A 117 6.49 9.71 7.00
CA ARG A 117 7.25 9.05 5.92
C ARG A 117 6.39 8.85 4.68
N VAL A 118 5.13 8.51 4.86
CA VAL A 118 4.23 8.23 3.75
C VAL A 118 3.76 9.53 3.09
N GLU A 119 3.44 10.54 3.89
CA GLU A 119 3.01 11.83 3.34
C GLU A 119 4.16 12.58 2.66
N GLY A 120 5.36 12.52 3.24
CA GLY A 120 6.55 13.14 2.66
C GLY A 120 6.35 14.60 2.33
N THR A 121 6.62 14.97 1.08
CA THR A 121 6.48 16.35 0.59
C THR A 121 5.11 16.64 -0.03
N GLN A 122 4.15 15.72 0.06
CA GLN A 122 2.82 15.89 -0.54
C GLN A 122 1.86 16.73 0.29
N LEU A 123 2.39 17.54 1.19
CA LEU A 123 1.59 18.39 2.09
C LEU A 123 0.74 19.43 1.35
N LEU A 124 0.98 19.65 0.05
CA LEU A 124 0.22 20.61 -0.76
C LEU A 124 -1.27 20.26 -0.86
N TYR A 125 -1.63 19.00 -0.65
CA TYR A 125 -3.00 18.52 -0.80
C TYR A 125 -3.66 18.17 0.54
N GLY A 126 -3.02 18.53 1.66
CA GLY A 126 -3.50 18.17 2.99
C GLY A 126 -3.18 16.73 3.36
N PRO A 127 -3.80 16.22 4.45
CA PRO A 127 -3.53 14.85 4.89
C PRO A 127 -3.88 13.83 3.82
N VAL A 128 -2.94 12.93 3.51
CA VAL A 128 -3.14 11.88 2.51
C VAL A 128 -3.46 10.53 3.14
N VAL A 129 -3.38 10.42 4.46
CA VAL A 129 -3.69 9.20 5.18
C VAL A 129 -4.84 9.44 6.15
N SER A 130 -5.57 8.38 6.48
CA SER A 130 -6.64 8.43 7.49
C SER A 130 -6.05 8.07 8.85
N ARG A 131 -5.81 9.08 9.69
CA ARG A 131 -5.32 8.86 11.05
C ARG A 131 -6.29 8.03 11.88
N PHE A 132 -7.58 8.29 11.73
CA PHE A 132 -8.61 7.53 12.44
C PHE A 132 -8.48 6.03 12.13
N THR A 133 -8.33 5.68 10.86
CA THR A 133 -8.18 4.29 10.44
C THR A 133 -6.89 3.67 10.96
N LEU A 134 -5.80 4.44 10.96
CA LEU A 134 -4.51 3.96 11.48
C LEU A 134 -4.54 3.75 12.99
N ASP A 135 -5.23 4.62 13.75
CA ASP A 135 -5.39 4.43 15.18
C ASP A 135 -6.15 3.14 15.48
N ARG A 136 -7.19 2.85 14.72
CA ARG A 136 -7.95 1.60 14.87
C ARG A 136 -7.10 0.39 14.53
N PHE A 137 -6.28 0.48 13.48
CA PHE A 137 -5.38 -0.61 13.11
C PHE A 137 -4.33 -0.86 14.19
N ALA A 138 -3.73 0.20 14.74
CA ALA A 138 -2.77 0.08 15.82
C ALA A 138 -3.40 -0.57 17.05
N ALA A 139 -4.65 -0.20 17.37
CA ALA A 139 -5.37 -0.80 18.48
C ALA A 139 -5.64 -2.30 18.23
N LEU A 140 -5.95 -2.68 17.00
CA LEU A 140 -6.13 -4.08 16.63
C LEU A 140 -4.84 -4.88 16.83
N LEU A 141 -3.70 -4.31 16.45
CA LEU A 141 -2.40 -4.96 16.65
C LEU A 141 -2.09 -5.18 18.13
N GLU A 142 -2.35 -4.20 18.97
CA GLU A 142 -2.15 -4.32 20.41
C GLU A 142 -3.05 -5.40 21.01
N LYS A 143 -4.32 -5.46 20.59
CA LYS A 143 -5.26 -6.49 21.04
C LYS A 143 -4.77 -7.89 20.64
N ASN A 144 -4.24 -8.04 19.42
CA ASN A 144 -3.75 -9.34 18.95
C ASN A 144 -2.52 -9.79 19.72
N LYS A 145 -1.65 -8.87 20.15
CA LYS A 145 -0.51 -9.20 20.99
C LYS A 145 -0.93 -9.76 22.35
N GLY A 146 -2.05 -9.28 22.88
CA GLY A 146 -2.57 -9.73 24.17
C GLY A 146 -3.22 -11.10 24.14
N THR A 147 -3.47 -11.70 22.97
CA THR A 147 -4.13 -12.99 22.82
C THR A 147 -3.19 -14.16 22.60
N THR A 148 -1.89 -13.89 22.53
CA THR A 148 -0.87 -14.95 22.46
C THR A 148 -0.26 -15.25 23.85
#